data_ef5523f44deff1f18362d39f2af55bc3
#
_entry.id   ef5523f44deff1f18362d39f2af55bc3
#
_cell.length_a   1.000
_cell.length_b   1.000
_cell.length_c   1.000
_cell.angle_alpha   90.00
_cell.angle_beta   90.00
_cell.angle_gamma   90.00
#
_symmetry.space_group_name_H-M   'P 1'
#
loop_
_entity.id
_entity.type
_entity.pdbx_description
1 polymer ?
#
loop_
_entity_poly.entity_id
_entity_poly.type
_entity_poly.pdbx_seq_one_letter_code
_entity_poly.pdbx_strand_id
1 'polypeptide(L)'
;MKPFKNQVAIVTGAGQGIGLEICRQLAAQGASVVLNDIEVSLAEDAARSIQKENGICIPYAGDCSDVSFIQNMVDATIKSFGKLDIAIANAGITLFGDFLDYKPEDFYRVMHVNLGGSFFLAQIATRQMKEQGSGGRILFMSSVTGHQAHKNLAAYGMSKAALEMLAKNLVVEVSPYNITVNAIAPGATITERTKSDPEYENTWSRITPIGKPATIRDIAHAALFLVSSDAGHITGQSLVIDGGWTSVSPSPY
;
A
#
# COMPACT_ATOMS: atom_id res chain seq x y z
N MET A 1 13.81 -2.08 21.97
CA MET A 1 13.47 -0.73 21.47
C MET A 1 12.32 -0.86 20.48
N LYS A 2 11.44 0.13 20.36
CA LYS A 2 10.40 0.15 19.31
C LYS A 2 11.03 0.59 17.99
N PRO A 3 11.01 -0.22 16.90
CA PRO A 3 11.74 0.05 15.66
C PRO A 3 11.35 1.36 14.97
N PHE A 4 10.09 1.77 15.09
CA PHE A 4 9.54 2.97 14.44
C PHE A 4 9.36 4.15 15.43
N LYS A 5 10.02 4.11 16.60
CA LYS A 5 9.95 5.20 17.57
C LYS A 5 10.40 6.52 16.92
N ASN A 6 9.59 7.57 17.10
CA ASN A 6 9.80 8.90 16.53
C ASN A 6 9.73 8.97 15.00
N GLN A 7 9.22 7.97 14.31
CA GLN A 7 8.92 8.04 12.87
C GLN A 7 7.47 8.47 12.64
N VAL A 8 7.23 9.15 11.52
CA VAL A 8 5.92 9.63 11.10
C VAL A 8 5.56 9.00 9.76
N ALA A 9 4.39 8.40 9.69
CA ALA A 9 3.93 7.67 8.52
C ALA A 9 2.57 8.18 8.01
N ILE A 10 2.41 8.22 6.69
CA ILE A 10 1.12 8.35 6.00
C ILE A 10 0.81 7.02 5.33
N VAL A 11 -0.43 6.52 5.49
CA VAL A 11 -0.93 5.32 4.80
C VAL A 11 -2.29 5.63 4.19
N THR A 12 -2.43 5.49 2.86
CA THR A 12 -3.69 5.74 2.16
C THR A 12 -4.54 4.49 2.03
N GLY A 13 -5.89 4.65 1.98
CA GLY A 13 -6.84 3.52 1.90
C GLY A 13 -6.70 2.58 3.10
N ALA A 14 -6.61 3.14 4.29
CA ALA A 14 -6.23 2.41 5.49
C ALA A 14 -7.35 2.30 6.54
N GLY A 15 -8.60 2.58 6.17
CA GLY A 15 -9.75 2.42 7.07
C GLY A 15 -10.07 0.96 7.38
N GLN A 16 -9.60 0.01 6.56
CA GLN A 16 -9.79 -1.43 6.75
C GLN A 16 -8.68 -2.25 6.07
N GLY A 17 -8.69 -3.56 6.27
CA GLY A 17 -7.84 -4.52 5.54
C GLY A 17 -6.35 -4.33 5.79
N ILE A 18 -5.55 -4.48 4.71
CA ILE A 18 -4.08 -4.44 4.76
C ILE A 18 -3.60 -3.08 5.27
N GLY A 19 -4.18 -1.97 4.78
CA GLY A 19 -3.77 -0.63 5.17
C GLY A 19 -3.98 -0.38 6.67
N LEU A 20 -5.11 -0.79 7.22
CA LEU A 20 -5.39 -0.70 8.66
C LEU A 20 -4.38 -1.51 9.49
N GLU A 21 -4.09 -2.74 9.07
CA GLU A 21 -3.13 -3.59 9.80
C GLU A 21 -1.70 -3.00 9.74
N ILE A 22 -1.30 -2.40 8.62
CA ILE A 22 -0.04 -1.66 8.51
C ILE A 22 -0.01 -0.49 9.51
N CYS A 23 -1.07 0.33 9.56
CA CYS A 23 -1.17 1.45 10.50
C CYS A 23 -1.09 0.98 11.96
N ARG A 24 -1.83 -0.10 12.30
CA ARG A 24 -1.83 -0.68 13.66
C ARG A 24 -0.43 -1.13 14.06
N GLN A 25 0.27 -1.87 13.20
CA GLN A 25 1.60 -2.37 13.51
C GLN A 25 2.65 -1.26 13.57
N LEU A 26 2.60 -0.25 12.69
CA LEU A 26 3.47 0.92 12.75
C LEU A 26 3.29 1.66 14.08
N ALA A 27 2.05 1.95 14.47
CA ALA A 27 1.72 2.63 15.73
C ALA A 27 2.14 1.82 16.96
N ALA A 28 1.88 0.50 16.99
CA ALA A 28 2.31 -0.39 18.06
C ALA A 28 3.84 -0.40 18.24
N GLN A 29 4.58 -0.24 17.13
CA GLN A 29 6.04 -0.16 17.11
C GLN A 29 6.58 1.27 17.24
N GLY A 30 5.72 2.25 17.55
CA GLY A 30 6.11 3.58 18.02
C GLY A 30 6.06 4.69 16.99
N ALA A 31 5.56 4.43 15.78
CA ALA A 31 5.32 5.49 14.81
C ALA A 31 4.09 6.35 15.19
N SER A 32 4.12 7.61 14.77
CA SER A 32 2.92 8.44 14.65
C SER A 32 2.34 8.25 13.25
N VAL A 33 1.06 7.92 13.14
CA VAL A 33 0.45 7.53 11.86
C VAL A 33 -0.65 8.51 11.49
N VAL A 34 -0.64 8.99 10.24
CA VAL A 34 -1.78 9.61 9.58
C VAL A 34 -2.44 8.56 8.69
N LEU A 35 -3.66 8.19 9.05
CA LEU A 35 -4.45 7.16 8.40
C LEU A 35 -5.48 7.83 7.49
N ASN A 36 -5.35 7.60 6.18
CA ASN A 36 -6.33 8.10 5.22
C ASN A 36 -7.26 6.98 4.75
N ASP A 37 -8.51 7.34 4.60
CA ASP A 37 -9.52 6.61 3.81
C ASP A 37 -10.50 7.61 3.20
N ILE A 38 -11.15 7.23 2.10
CA ILE A 38 -12.18 8.07 1.49
C ILE A 38 -13.44 8.14 2.35
N GLU A 39 -13.74 7.04 3.06
CA GLU A 39 -14.89 6.93 3.95
C GLU A 39 -14.55 7.48 5.34
N VAL A 40 -15.18 8.59 5.70
CA VAL A 40 -14.95 9.31 6.97
C VAL A 40 -15.08 8.37 8.17
N SER A 41 -16.17 7.61 8.23
CA SER A 41 -16.46 6.69 9.34
C SER A 41 -15.38 5.61 9.49
N LEU A 42 -14.93 5.03 8.36
CA LEU A 42 -13.87 4.03 8.38
C LEU A 42 -12.53 4.61 8.89
N ALA A 43 -12.16 5.79 8.41
CA ALA A 43 -10.92 6.44 8.86
C ALA A 43 -10.95 6.75 10.37
N GLU A 44 -12.07 7.30 10.85
CA GLU A 44 -12.22 7.64 12.27
C GLU A 44 -12.29 6.40 13.18
N ASP A 45 -13.04 5.35 12.80
CA ASP A 45 -13.15 4.12 13.58
C ASP A 45 -11.80 3.39 13.65
N ALA A 46 -11.09 3.33 12.53
CA ALA A 46 -9.75 2.75 12.44
C ALA A 46 -8.77 3.50 13.36
N ALA A 47 -8.72 4.82 13.28
CA ALA A 47 -7.85 5.62 14.14
C ALA A 47 -8.21 5.45 15.63
N ARG A 48 -9.52 5.49 15.97
CA ARG A 48 -9.97 5.23 17.35
C ARG A 48 -9.56 3.85 17.86
N SER A 49 -9.59 2.82 17.00
CA SER A 49 -9.15 1.47 17.40
C SER A 49 -7.66 1.43 17.74
N ILE A 50 -6.82 2.06 16.92
CA ILE A 50 -5.38 2.16 17.15
C ILE A 50 -5.06 2.97 18.42
N GLN A 51 -5.78 4.07 18.66
CA GLN A 51 -5.63 4.90 19.86
C GLN A 51 -6.00 4.14 21.14
N LYS A 52 -7.04 3.29 21.13
CA LYS A 52 -7.40 2.40 22.24
C LYS A 52 -6.29 1.39 22.58
N GLU A 53 -5.45 1.05 21.62
CA GLU A 53 -4.26 0.19 21.80
C GLU A 53 -3.01 1.00 22.19
N ASN A 54 -3.18 2.26 22.61
CA ASN A 54 -2.12 3.22 22.94
C ASN A 54 -1.20 3.60 21.77
N GLY A 55 -1.65 3.45 20.52
CA GLY A 55 -0.98 3.93 19.34
C GLY A 55 -1.27 5.42 19.08
N ILE A 56 -0.36 6.11 18.39
CA ILE A 56 -0.58 7.49 17.93
C ILE A 56 -1.09 7.39 16.49
N CYS A 57 -2.35 7.75 16.26
CA CYS A 57 -2.98 7.72 14.95
C CYS A 57 -3.96 8.90 14.81
N ILE A 58 -3.87 9.61 13.68
CA ILE A 58 -4.79 10.71 13.31
C ILE A 58 -5.51 10.29 12.03
N PRO A 59 -6.86 10.32 11.99
CA PRO A 59 -7.60 10.09 10.76
C PRO A 59 -7.50 11.33 9.85
N TYR A 60 -7.39 11.11 8.55
CA TYR A 60 -7.43 12.15 7.53
C TYR A 60 -8.29 11.67 6.37
N ALA A 61 -9.60 11.89 6.46
CA ALA A 61 -10.57 11.36 5.52
C ALA A 61 -10.66 12.21 4.25
N GLY A 62 -10.73 11.55 3.08
CA GLY A 62 -10.93 12.18 1.78
C GLY A 62 -10.26 11.41 0.64
N ASP A 63 -10.43 11.92 -0.56
CA ASP A 63 -9.99 11.27 -1.80
C ASP A 63 -8.49 11.48 -2.05
N CYS A 64 -7.71 10.43 -1.84
CA CYS A 64 -6.28 10.43 -2.11
C CYS A 64 -5.91 10.32 -3.60
N SER A 65 -6.85 10.41 -4.52
CA SER A 65 -6.58 10.65 -5.94
C SER A 65 -6.58 12.14 -6.31
N ASP A 66 -7.10 13.02 -5.44
CA ASP A 66 -7.01 14.47 -5.59
C ASP A 66 -5.63 14.97 -5.10
N VAL A 67 -4.89 15.61 -6.00
CA VAL A 67 -3.53 16.10 -5.73
C VAL A 67 -3.52 17.18 -4.65
N SER A 68 -4.53 18.07 -4.63
CA SER A 68 -4.65 19.11 -3.62
C SER A 68 -4.95 18.52 -2.24
N PHE A 69 -5.79 17.50 -2.19
CA PHE A 69 -6.05 16.75 -0.96
C PHE A 69 -4.78 16.08 -0.42
N ILE A 70 -3.98 15.44 -1.29
CA ILE A 70 -2.70 14.82 -0.90
C ILE A 70 -1.75 15.87 -0.32
N GLN A 71 -1.62 17.04 -0.97
CA GLN A 71 -0.77 18.13 -0.46
C GLN A 71 -1.24 18.56 0.94
N ASN A 72 -2.53 18.83 1.11
CA ASN A 72 -3.11 19.22 2.40
C ASN A 72 -2.88 18.15 3.49
N MET A 73 -2.95 16.86 3.14
CA MET A 73 -2.68 15.75 4.06
C MET A 73 -1.21 15.74 4.52
N VAL A 74 -0.27 15.96 3.61
CA VAL A 74 1.15 16.05 3.95
C VAL A 74 1.41 17.28 4.82
N ASP A 75 0.86 18.45 4.47
CA ASP A 75 1.00 19.69 5.24
C ASP A 75 0.43 19.53 6.67
N ALA A 76 -0.75 18.91 6.79
CA ALA A 76 -1.34 18.59 8.09
C ALA A 76 -0.48 17.62 8.92
N THR A 77 0.17 16.66 8.25
CA THR A 77 1.12 15.73 8.89
C THR A 77 2.32 16.47 9.46
N ILE A 78 2.91 17.38 8.67
CA ILE A 78 4.04 18.21 9.11
C ILE A 78 3.61 19.12 10.26
N LYS A 79 2.45 19.75 10.16
CA LYS A 79 1.91 20.60 11.23
C LYS A 79 1.73 19.84 12.55
N SER A 80 1.29 18.57 12.47
CA SER A 80 0.99 17.75 13.66
C SER A 80 2.22 17.10 14.27
N PHE A 81 3.20 16.68 13.45
CA PHE A 81 4.32 15.84 13.89
C PHE A 81 5.71 16.38 13.52
N GLY A 82 5.78 17.47 12.78
CA GLY A 82 7.03 18.16 12.42
C GLY A 82 7.81 17.54 11.25
N LYS A 83 7.42 16.35 10.77
CA LYS A 83 8.15 15.63 9.70
C LYS A 83 7.30 14.55 9.05
N LEU A 84 7.82 13.95 7.96
CA LEU A 84 7.30 12.75 7.31
C LEU A 84 8.47 11.82 6.98
N ASP A 85 8.45 10.60 7.50
CA ASP A 85 9.50 9.59 7.28
C ASP A 85 9.06 8.46 6.34
N ILE A 86 7.77 8.12 6.34
CA ILE A 86 7.22 6.97 5.62
C ILE A 86 5.95 7.38 4.87
N ALA A 87 5.88 7.06 3.57
CA ALA A 87 4.67 7.22 2.77
C ALA A 87 4.29 5.88 2.12
N ILE A 88 3.11 5.34 2.44
CA ILE A 88 2.60 4.07 1.90
C ILE A 88 1.36 4.33 1.06
N ALA A 89 1.51 4.21 -0.26
CA ALA A 89 0.43 4.30 -1.22
C ALA A 89 -0.29 2.95 -1.31
N ASN A 90 -1.25 2.75 -0.40
CA ASN A 90 -2.01 1.50 -0.30
C ASN A 90 -3.40 1.62 -0.95
N ALA A 91 -3.98 2.80 -1.05
CA ALA A 91 -5.29 2.99 -1.66
C ALA A 91 -5.34 2.42 -3.09
N GLY A 92 -6.45 1.76 -3.39
CA GLY A 92 -6.67 1.21 -4.71
C GLY A 92 -8.04 0.55 -4.85
N ILE A 93 -8.56 0.60 -6.07
CA ILE A 93 -9.83 -0.02 -6.44
C ILE A 93 -9.60 -1.14 -7.45
N THR A 94 -10.48 -2.13 -7.42
CA THR A 94 -10.52 -3.23 -8.37
C THR A 94 -11.87 -3.21 -9.07
N LEU A 95 -11.89 -2.94 -10.36
CA LEU A 95 -13.08 -2.99 -11.19
C LEU A 95 -12.91 -4.14 -12.19
N PHE A 96 -13.75 -5.15 -12.06
CA PHE A 96 -13.78 -6.28 -12.97
C PHE A 96 -14.58 -5.94 -14.22
N GLY A 97 -14.13 -6.40 -15.39
CA GLY A 97 -14.87 -6.25 -16.63
C GLY A 97 -14.23 -6.99 -17.79
N ASP A 98 -15.04 -7.50 -18.72
CA ASP A 98 -14.54 -8.09 -19.95
C ASP A 98 -13.76 -7.04 -20.75
N PHE A 99 -12.66 -7.44 -21.37
CA PHE A 99 -11.79 -6.51 -22.06
C PHE A 99 -12.48 -5.82 -23.26
N LEU A 100 -13.34 -6.55 -23.99
CA LEU A 100 -14.02 -6.04 -25.15
C LEU A 100 -15.12 -5.01 -24.82
N ASP A 101 -15.69 -5.11 -23.62
CA ASP A 101 -16.79 -4.27 -23.13
C ASP A 101 -16.38 -3.36 -21.95
N TYR A 102 -15.07 -3.26 -21.66
CA TYR A 102 -14.59 -2.48 -20.53
C TYR A 102 -14.83 -0.98 -20.76
N LYS A 103 -15.52 -0.35 -19.82
CA LYS A 103 -15.96 1.04 -19.97
C LYS A 103 -14.78 2.01 -19.78
N PRO A 104 -14.68 3.06 -20.61
CA PRO A 104 -13.65 4.08 -20.47
C PRO A 104 -13.66 4.74 -19.08
N GLU A 105 -14.83 4.98 -18.51
CA GLU A 105 -14.98 5.61 -17.20
C GLU A 105 -14.34 4.74 -16.10
N ASP A 106 -14.55 3.43 -16.15
CA ASP A 106 -13.97 2.47 -15.20
C ASP A 106 -12.45 2.40 -15.37
N PHE A 107 -11.96 2.43 -16.62
CA PHE A 107 -10.54 2.49 -16.91
C PHE A 107 -9.89 3.74 -16.30
N TYR A 108 -10.43 4.92 -16.59
CA TYR A 108 -9.89 6.17 -16.06
C TYR A 108 -9.97 6.23 -14.53
N ARG A 109 -11.03 5.71 -13.95
CA ARG A 109 -11.18 5.64 -12.49
C ARG A 109 -10.11 4.76 -11.85
N VAL A 110 -9.84 3.56 -12.41
CA VAL A 110 -8.77 2.67 -11.93
C VAL A 110 -7.41 3.36 -12.04
N MET A 111 -7.09 3.99 -13.19
CA MET A 111 -5.82 4.68 -13.38
C MET A 111 -5.68 5.87 -12.45
N HIS A 112 -6.73 6.65 -12.28
CA HIS A 112 -6.71 7.85 -11.43
C HIS A 112 -6.46 7.51 -9.97
N VAL A 113 -7.18 6.53 -9.42
CA VAL A 113 -7.02 6.11 -8.02
C VAL A 113 -5.73 5.33 -7.81
N ASN A 114 -5.52 4.24 -8.56
CA ASN A 114 -4.42 3.31 -8.27
C ASN A 114 -3.06 3.89 -8.64
N LEU A 115 -2.95 4.54 -9.80
CA LEU A 115 -1.68 5.04 -10.31
C LEU A 115 -1.50 6.53 -10.01
N GLY A 116 -2.49 7.37 -10.32
CA GLY A 116 -2.42 8.81 -10.09
C GLY A 116 -2.22 9.15 -8.63
N GLY A 117 -3.09 8.66 -7.74
CA GLY A 117 -2.99 8.86 -6.30
C GLY A 117 -1.64 8.41 -5.73
N SER A 118 -1.16 7.23 -6.14
CA SER A 118 0.13 6.71 -5.70
C SER A 118 1.31 7.55 -6.19
N PHE A 119 1.28 7.98 -7.46
CA PHE A 119 2.32 8.81 -8.06
C PHE A 119 2.45 10.15 -7.34
N PHE A 120 1.33 10.85 -7.14
CA PHE A 120 1.35 12.18 -6.53
C PHE A 120 1.61 12.13 -5.02
N LEU A 121 1.16 11.09 -4.32
CA LEU A 121 1.58 10.88 -2.92
C LEU A 121 3.11 10.71 -2.84
N ALA A 122 3.69 9.85 -3.68
CA ALA A 122 5.14 9.66 -3.72
C ALA A 122 5.88 10.96 -4.06
N GLN A 123 5.40 11.75 -5.04
CA GLN A 123 6.02 13.00 -5.43
C GLN A 123 6.02 14.02 -4.29
N ILE A 124 4.85 14.25 -3.66
CA ILE A 124 4.70 15.25 -2.60
C ILE A 124 5.46 14.82 -1.34
N ALA A 125 5.38 13.54 -0.96
CA ALA A 125 6.15 12.99 0.15
C ALA A 125 7.66 13.11 -0.09
N THR A 126 8.13 12.82 -1.31
CA THR A 126 9.56 12.95 -1.67
C THR A 126 10.04 14.39 -1.57
N ARG A 127 9.26 15.37 -2.03
CA ARG A 127 9.61 16.79 -1.87
C ARG A 127 9.80 17.14 -0.39
N GLN A 128 8.85 16.74 0.45
CA GLN A 128 8.92 16.96 1.89
C GLN A 128 10.15 16.28 2.52
N MET A 129 10.39 15.00 2.21
CA MET A 129 11.53 14.22 2.72
C MET A 129 12.87 14.82 2.28
N LYS A 130 12.94 15.34 1.05
CA LYS A 130 14.12 16.05 0.53
C LYS A 130 14.37 17.36 1.30
N GLU A 131 13.34 18.18 1.51
CA GLU A 131 13.44 19.44 2.22
C GLU A 131 13.87 19.28 3.67
N GLN A 132 13.37 18.27 4.36
CA GLN A 132 13.76 17.96 5.75
C GLN A 132 15.14 17.29 5.86
N GLY A 133 15.71 16.75 4.78
CA GLY A 133 17.07 16.22 4.71
C GLY A 133 17.35 14.95 5.52
N SER A 134 16.32 14.28 6.06
CA SER A 134 16.46 13.08 6.91
C SER A 134 16.34 11.76 6.15
N GLY A 135 16.14 11.80 4.83
CA GLY A 135 15.78 10.63 4.04
C GLY A 135 14.32 10.23 4.22
N GLY A 136 13.95 9.05 3.74
CA GLY A 136 12.58 8.55 3.85
C GLY A 136 12.36 7.19 3.22
N ARG A 137 11.12 6.70 3.33
CA ARG A 137 10.68 5.40 2.81
C ARG A 137 9.37 5.56 2.06
N ILE A 138 9.33 5.11 0.81
CA ILE A 138 8.12 5.09 -0.02
C ILE A 138 7.80 3.64 -0.36
N LEU A 139 6.55 3.24 -0.17
CA LEU A 139 6.08 1.89 -0.47
C LEU A 139 4.80 1.95 -1.30
N PHE A 140 4.79 1.23 -2.42
CA PHE A 140 3.62 1.04 -3.26
C PHE A 140 2.97 -0.31 -3.00
N MET A 141 1.63 -0.31 -2.91
CA MET A 141 0.84 -1.53 -2.87
C MET A 141 0.52 -1.97 -4.30
N SER A 142 1.34 -2.88 -4.85
CA SER A 142 1.09 -3.56 -6.10
C SER A 142 0.13 -4.76 -5.89
N SER A 143 0.26 -5.79 -6.67
CA SER A 143 -0.49 -7.05 -6.62
C SER A 143 0.21 -8.10 -7.47
N VAL A 144 -0.01 -9.38 -7.21
CA VAL A 144 0.39 -10.47 -8.13
C VAL A 144 -0.20 -10.32 -9.53
N THR A 145 -1.31 -9.58 -9.68
CA THR A 145 -1.87 -9.23 -10.99
C THR A 145 -1.00 -8.29 -11.81
N GLY A 146 -0.02 -7.64 -11.21
CA GLY A 146 1.06 -6.94 -11.92
C GLY A 146 2.11 -7.87 -12.52
N HIS A 147 2.18 -9.13 -12.06
CA HIS A 147 3.13 -10.15 -12.52
C HIS A 147 2.47 -11.23 -13.39
N GLN A 148 1.20 -11.55 -13.12
CA GLN A 148 0.50 -12.66 -13.76
C GLN A 148 -0.91 -12.23 -14.20
N ALA A 149 -1.31 -12.65 -15.40
CA ALA A 149 -2.59 -12.29 -15.96
C ALA A 149 -3.77 -12.94 -15.23
N HIS A 150 -4.81 -12.15 -15.02
CA HIS A 150 -6.12 -12.59 -14.54
C HIS A 150 -7.20 -12.16 -15.50
N LYS A 151 -8.16 -13.05 -15.75
CA LYS A 151 -9.33 -12.72 -16.55
C LYS A 151 -10.09 -11.53 -15.92
N ASN A 152 -10.58 -10.62 -16.75
CA ASN A 152 -11.38 -9.45 -16.37
C ASN A 152 -10.65 -8.41 -15.51
N LEU A 153 -9.32 -8.43 -15.42
CA LEU A 153 -8.51 -7.51 -14.60
C LEU A 153 -7.45 -6.75 -15.42
N ALA A 154 -7.64 -6.54 -16.73
CA ALA A 154 -6.65 -5.90 -17.59
C ALA A 154 -6.22 -4.51 -17.07
N ALA A 155 -7.18 -3.61 -16.81
CA ALA A 155 -6.88 -2.26 -16.30
C ALA A 155 -6.24 -2.30 -14.90
N TYR A 156 -6.76 -3.14 -14.00
CA TYR A 156 -6.21 -3.30 -12.66
C TYR A 156 -4.77 -3.83 -12.69
N GLY A 157 -4.54 -4.95 -13.40
CA GLY A 157 -3.20 -5.55 -13.51
C GLY A 157 -2.19 -4.57 -14.10
N MET A 158 -2.58 -3.85 -15.16
CA MET A 158 -1.74 -2.81 -15.76
C MET A 158 -1.40 -1.69 -14.76
N SER A 159 -2.36 -1.22 -13.95
CA SER A 159 -2.10 -0.21 -12.92
C SER A 159 -1.10 -0.71 -11.87
N LYS A 160 -1.17 -2.00 -11.49
CA LYS A 160 -0.28 -2.60 -10.49
C LYS A 160 1.13 -2.86 -11.02
N ALA A 161 1.27 -3.31 -12.27
CA ALA A 161 2.57 -3.42 -12.94
C ALA A 161 3.25 -2.04 -13.09
N ALA A 162 2.48 -0.99 -13.39
CA ALA A 162 3.00 0.37 -13.49
C ALA A 162 3.58 0.89 -12.16
N LEU A 163 3.02 0.53 -11.00
CA LEU A 163 3.56 0.91 -9.68
C LEU A 163 4.93 0.28 -9.42
N GLU A 164 5.16 -0.95 -9.88
CA GLU A 164 6.45 -1.61 -9.75
C GLU A 164 7.53 -0.97 -10.62
N MET A 165 7.14 -0.59 -11.86
CA MET A 165 8.03 0.17 -12.73
C MET A 165 8.29 1.58 -12.18
N LEU A 166 7.29 2.22 -11.56
CA LEU A 166 7.46 3.51 -10.90
C LEU A 166 8.48 3.40 -9.75
N ALA A 167 8.41 2.35 -8.92
CA ALA A 167 9.38 2.12 -7.87
C ALA A 167 10.81 2.04 -8.42
N LYS A 168 11.03 1.35 -9.54
CA LYS A 168 12.33 1.25 -10.21
C LYS A 168 12.80 2.59 -10.77
N ASN A 169 11.92 3.32 -11.46
CA ASN A 169 12.27 4.60 -12.07
C ASN A 169 12.66 5.65 -11.05
N LEU A 170 11.98 5.70 -9.91
CA LEU A 170 12.26 6.69 -8.87
C LEU A 170 13.60 6.49 -8.18
N VAL A 171 14.22 5.30 -8.24
CA VAL A 171 15.53 5.04 -7.61
C VAL A 171 16.58 6.06 -8.03
N VAL A 172 16.70 6.33 -9.32
CA VAL A 172 17.74 7.24 -9.84
C VAL A 172 17.47 8.70 -9.47
N GLU A 173 16.23 9.06 -9.16
CA GLU A 173 15.82 10.41 -8.85
C GLU A 173 15.88 10.73 -7.34
N VAL A 174 15.58 9.73 -6.48
CA VAL A 174 15.36 9.98 -5.06
C VAL A 174 16.43 9.38 -4.13
N SER A 175 17.20 8.37 -4.59
CA SER A 175 18.28 7.78 -3.77
C SER A 175 19.36 8.78 -3.33
N PRO A 176 19.70 9.83 -4.11
CA PRO A 176 20.63 10.86 -3.63
C PRO A 176 20.15 11.59 -2.36
N TYR A 177 18.86 11.53 -2.05
CA TYR A 177 18.27 12.11 -0.83
C TYR A 177 18.09 11.08 0.29
N ASN A 178 18.71 9.90 0.19
CA ASN A 178 18.57 8.79 1.15
C ASN A 178 17.09 8.31 1.29
N ILE A 179 16.34 8.35 0.18
CA ILE A 179 14.96 7.85 0.11
C ILE A 179 14.97 6.51 -0.63
N THR A 180 14.40 5.47 -0.02
CA THR A 180 14.15 4.19 -0.69
C THR A 180 12.72 4.12 -1.20
N VAL A 181 12.53 3.49 -2.36
CA VAL A 181 11.22 3.29 -2.98
C VAL A 181 11.07 1.84 -3.38
N ASN A 182 10.07 1.16 -2.85
CA ASN A 182 9.80 -0.25 -3.14
C ASN A 182 8.31 -0.49 -3.38
N ALA A 183 7.98 -1.67 -3.85
CA ALA A 183 6.62 -2.18 -3.98
C ALA A 183 6.47 -3.52 -3.25
N ILE A 184 5.26 -3.82 -2.80
CA ILE A 184 4.86 -5.17 -2.42
C ILE A 184 3.72 -5.62 -3.31
N ALA A 185 3.73 -6.90 -3.69
CA ALA A 185 2.75 -7.53 -4.56
C ALA A 185 2.03 -8.67 -3.83
N PRO A 186 0.96 -8.36 -3.08
CA PRO A 186 0.17 -9.38 -2.40
C PRO A 186 -0.53 -10.30 -3.37
N GLY A 187 -0.58 -11.60 -3.04
CA GLY A 187 -1.49 -12.57 -3.61
C GLY A 187 -2.86 -12.55 -2.94
N ALA A 188 -3.56 -13.68 -3.02
CA ALA A 188 -4.82 -13.85 -2.33
C ALA A 188 -4.66 -13.59 -0.83
N THR A 189 -5.43 -12.63 -0.32
CA THR A 189 -5.35 -12.18 1.07
C THR A 189 -6.75 -12.10 1.67
N ILE A 190 -6.92 -12.65 2.86
CA ILE A 190 -8.19 -12.57 3.60
C ILE A 190 -8.35 -11.16 4.14
N THR A 191 -9.38 -10.47 3.68
CA THR A 191 -9.75 -9.10 4.08
C THR A 191 -11.26 -9.04 4.32
N GLU A 192 -11.77 -7.92 4.83
CA GLU A 192 -13.20 -7.70 4.99
C GLU A 192 -13.95 -7.89 3.65
N ARG A 193 -13.36 -7.44 2.56
CA ARG A 193 -13.95 -7.58 1.21
C ARG A 193 -14.01 -9.03 0.73
N THR A 194 -13.00 -9.83 1.00
CA THR A 194 -12.94 -11.23 0.54
C THR A 194 -13.77 -12.18 1.39
N LYS A 195 -14.11 -11.79 2.63
CA LYS A 195 -15.00 -12.55 3.52
C LYS A 195 -16.44 -12.67 3.00
N SER A 196 -16.85 -11.84 2.05
CA SER A 196 -18.17 -11.95 1.40
C SER A 196 -18.27 -13.15 0.44
N ASP A 197 -17.14 -13.71 0.01
CA ASP A 197 -17.08 -14.93 -0.79
C ASP A 197 -16.80 -16.15 0.11
N PRO A 198 -17.79 -17.01 0.38
CA PRO A 198 -17.62 -18.16 1.28
C PRO A 198 -16.65 -19.22 0.75
N GLU A 199 -16.41 -19.26 -0.57
CA GLU A 199 -15.49 -20.20 -1.20
C GLU A 199 -14.07 -19.62 -1.37
N TYR A 200 -13.84 -18.36 -1.01
CA TYR A 200 -12.56 -17.70 -1.20
C TYR A 200 -11.39 -18.47 -0.57
N GLU A 201 -11.50 -18.79 0.71
CA GLU A 201 -10.44 -19.48 1.43
C GLU A 201 -10.19 -20.89 0.89
N ASN A 202 -11.26 -21.66 0.63
CA ASN A 202 -11.17 -23.01 0.06
C ASN A 202 -10.53 -22.99 -1.33
N THR A 203 -10.95 -22.06 -2.20
CA THR A 203 -10.42 -21.94 -3.56
C THR A 203 -8.92 -21.62 -3.52
N TRP A 204 -8.52 -20.62 -2.75
CA TRP A 204 -7.12 -20.19 -2.71
C TRP A 204 -6.24 -21.18 -1.95
N SER A 205 -6.73 -21.87 -0.93
CA SER A 205 -5.99 -22.93 -0.24
C SER A 205 -5.62 -24.09 -1.17
N ARG A 206 -6.47 -24.39 -2.12
CA ARG A 206 -6.24 -25.48 -3.08
C ARG A 206 -5.18 -25.15 -4.13
N ILE A 207 -5.07 -23.86 -4.56
CA ILE A 207 -4.19 -23.47 -5.66
C ILE A 207 -2.92 -22.76 -5.20
N THR A 208 -2.85 -22.34 -3.94
CA THR A 208 -1.64 -21.71 -3.37
C THR A 208 -0.71 -22.80 -2.83
N PRO A 209 0.57 -22.86 -3.24
CA PRO A 209 1.51 -23.91 -2.80
C PRO A 209 1.64 -24.06 -1.29
N ILE A 210 1.61 -22.95 -0.54
CA ILE A 210 1.65 -22.99 0.94
C ILE A 210 0.34 -23.52 1.57
N GLY A 211 -0.69 -23.79 0.78
CA GLY A 211 -1.96 -24.40 1.22
C GLY A 211 -2.97 -23.44 1.88
N LYS A 212 -2.76 -22.14 1.82
CA LYS A 212 -3.69 -21.13 2.35
C LYS A 212 -3.46 -19.75 1.72
N PRO A 213 -4.49 -18.89 1.66
CA PRO A 213 -4.31 -17.48 1.35
C PRO A 213 -3.56 -16.77 2.48
N ALA A 214 -2.97 -15.61 2.17
CA ALA A 214 -2.30 -14.76 3.14
C ALA A 214 -3.33 -14.10 4.09
N THR A 215 -2.89 -13.75 5.27
CA THR A 215 -3.59 -12.82 6.16
C THR A 215 -3.12 -11.39 5.92
N ILE A 216 -3.90 -10.39 6.35
CA ILE A 216 -3.48 -8.98 6.33
C ILE A 216 -2.18 -8.76 7.10
N ARG A 217 -1.94 -9.58 8.13
CA ARG A 217 -0.74 -9.54 8.97
C ARG A 217 0.52 -9.98 8.21
N ASP A 218 0.42 -10.99 7.35
CA ASP A 218 1.54 -11.46 6.53
C ASP A 218 2.02 -10.34 5.59
N ILE A 219 1.07 -9.61 4.99
CA ILE A 219 1.38 -8.49 4.11
C ILE A 219 1.95 -7.31 4.90
N ALA A 220 1.36 -6.99 6.07
CA ALA A 220 1.83 -5.89 6.91
C ALA A 220 3.27 -6.11 7.40
N HIS A 221 3.66 -7.33 7.78
CA HIS A 221 5.03 -7.64 8.19
C HIS A 221 6.06 -7.33 7.08
N ALA A 222 5.76 -7.70 5.83
CA ALA A 222 6.63 -7.40 4.71
C ALA A 222 6.69 -5.88 4.42
N ALA A 223 5.56 -5.19 4.51
CA ALA A 223 5.50 -3.74 4.38
C ALA A 223 6.37 -3.05 5.43
N LEU A 224 6.23 -3.43 6.72
CA LEU A 224 7.02 -2.86 7.80
C LEU A 224 8.52 -3.15 7.61
N PHE A 225 8.90 -4.34 7.18
CA PHE A 225 10.29 -4.64 6.90
C PHE A 225 10.87 -3.68 5.84
N LEU A 226 10.19 -3.50 4.71
CA LEU A 226 10.68 -2.65 3.62
C LEU A 226 10.72 -1.15 3.97
N VAL A 227 9.92 -0.68 4.93
CA VAL A 227 9.96 0.71 5.39
C VAL A 227 10.79 0.90 6.66
N SER A 228 11.40 -0.16 7.20
CA SER A 228 12.27 -0.08 8.37
C SER A 228 13.67 0.44 8.04
N SER A 229 14.45 0.77 9.08
CA SER A 229 15.87 1.10 8.95
C SER A 229 16.70 -0.07 8.43
N ASP A 230 16.29 -1.31 8.72
CA ASP A 230 17.01 -2.54 8.36
C ASP A 230 16.98 -2.82 6.85
N ALA A 231 15.98 -2.27 6.14
CA ALA A 231 15.87 -2.32 4.68
C ALA A 231 16.51 -1.12 3.96
N GLY A 232 17.37 -0.37 4.60
CA GLY A 232 17.95 0.88 4.07
C GLY A 232 18.76 0.73 2.77
N HIS A 233 19.16 -0.47 2.39
CA HIS A 233 19.85 -0.76 1.13
C HIS A 233 18.97 -1.48 0.10
N ILE A 234 17.66 -1.64 0.38
CA ILE A 234 16.68 -2.22 -0.52
C ILE A 234 15.88 -1.08 -1.16
N THR A 235 16.03 -0.91 -2.47
CA THR A 235 15.28 0.12 -3.24
C THR A 235 15.02 -0.37 -4.66
N GLY A 236 13.94 0.05 -5.28
CA GLY A 236 13.52 -0.36 -6.63
C GLY A 236 13.01 -1.79 -6.72
N GLN A 237 12.73 -2.44 -5.59
CA GLN A 237 12.31 -3.84 -5.58
C GLN A 237 10.79 -3.98 -5.49
N SER A 238 10.28 -5.07 -6.07
CA SER A 238 8.91 -5.54 -5.87
C SER A 238 8.97 -6.88 -5.16
N LEU A 239 8.41 -6.95 -3.94
CA LEU A 239 8.38 -8.18 -3.15
C LEU A 239 7.02 -8.85 -3.29
N VAL A 240 7.01 -10.04 -3.91
CA VAL A 240 5.79 -10.87 -4.05
C VAL A 240 5.53 -11.61 -2.73
N ILE A 241 4.27 -11.57 -2.27
CA ILE A 241 3.82 -12.21 -1.03
C ILE A 241 2.55 -12.99 -1.34
N ASP A 242 2.69 -14.19 -1.87
CA ASP A 242 1.58 -14.95 -2.45
C ASP A 242 1.59 -16.45 -2.11
N GLY A 243 2.44 -16.88 -1.18
CA GLY A 243 2.57 -18.28 -0.81
C GLY A 243 3.10 -19.17 -1.93
N GLY A 244 3.79 -18.59 -2.92
CA GLY A 244 4.40 -19.29 -4.04
C GLY A 244 3.50 -19.44 -5.28
N TRP A 245 2.31 -18.84 -5.27
CA TRP A 245 1.33 -19.00 -6.36
C TRP A 245 1.86 -18.57 -7.73
N THR A 246 2.58 -17.44 -7.83
CA THR A 246 3.18 -16.98 -9.09
C THR A 246 4.48 -17.69 -9.45
N SER A 247 5.04 -18.52 -8.55
CA SER A 247 6.31 -19.21 -8.74
C SER A 247 6.18 -20.61 -9.34
N VAL A 248 4.95 -21.08 -9.56
CA VAL A 248 4.68 -22.42 -10.09
C VAL A 248 3.91 -22.34 -11.38
N SER A 249 4.11 -23.36 -12.25
CA SER A 249 3.30 -23.64 -13.40
C SER A 249 2.54 -24.96 -13.20
N PRO A 250 1.41 -25.18 -13.90
CA PRO A 250 0.72 -26.48 -13.86
C PRO A 250 1.71 -27.61 -14.17
N SER A 251 1.68 -28.68 -13.33
CA SER A 251 2.46 -29.90 -13.62
C SER A 251 1.92 -30.54 -14.90
N PRO A 252 2.78 -30.97 -15.81
CA PRO A 252 2.37 -31.71 -16.99
C PRO A 252 2.03 -33.18 -16.68
N TYR A 253 2.17 -33.62 -15.43
CA TYR A 253 1.95 -35.00 -14.95
C TYR A 253 1.00 -35.02 -13.75
#